data_6e9df81b8b01f190142498e03da0d312
#
_entry.id   6e9df81b8b01f190142498e03da0d312
#
_cell.length_a   1.000
_cell.length_b   1.000
_cell.length_c   1.000
_cell.angle_alpha   90.00
_cell.angle_beta   90.00
_cell.angle_gamma   90.00
#
_symmetry.space_group_name_H-M   'P 1'
#
loop_
_entity.id
_entity.type
_entity.pdbx_description
1 polymer ?
#
loop_
_entity_poly.entity_id
_entity_poly.type
_entity_poly.pdbx_seq_one_letter_code
_entity_poly.pdbx_strand_id
1 'polypeptide(L)'
;MKILITGIAGFIAFNFAKELCKNKNLKVVGVDNFSDYYSVKLKKKRVQNLKKFPNFRFIKMDLIKKKKLFQIFKNYKFDEVYNFAAQAGVRYSMENPTIYIDTNVCGFSNLISASKKFKVKKFYYASSSSIYGDSNNFPLTEKEKI
;
A
#
# COMPACT_ATOMS: atom_id res chain seq x y z
N MET A 1 9.36 13.75 9.40
CA MET A 1 8.83 13.34 8.08
C MET A 1 7.59 12.47 8.30
N LYS A 2 6.51 12.65 7.52
CA LYS A 2 5.26 11.89 7.61
C LYS A 2 5.09 10.98 6.40
N ILE A 3 4.86 9.70 6.65
CA ILE A 3 4.81 8.65 5.63
C ILE A 3 3.44 7.99 5.65
N LEU A 4 2.83 7.81 4.47
CA LEU A 4 1.66 6.95 4.29
C LEU A 4 2.11 5.61 3.69
N ILE A 5 1.63 4.51 4.28
CA ILE A 5 1.84 3.17 3.75
C ILE A 5 0.47 2.51 3.54
N THR A 6 0.14 2.12 2.33
CA THR A 6 -1.10 1.40 2.00
C THR A 6 -0.87 -0.11 2.00
N GLY A 7 -1.93 -0.89 2.23
CA GLY A 7 -1.80 -2.35 2.36
C GLY A 7 -1.01 -2.78 3.60
N ILE A 8 -1.04 -1.96 4.65
CA ILE A 8 -0.18 -2.08 5.84
C ILE A 8 -0.31 -3.42 6.58
N ALA A 9 -1.43 -4.10 6.46
CA ALA A 9 -1.66 -5.41 7.06
C ALA A 9 -1.11 -6.56 6.19
N GLY A 10 -0.65 -6.26 4.96
CA GLY A 10 0.04 -7.20 4.07
C GLY A 10 1.42 -7.58 4.60
N PHE A 11 2.00 -8.66 4.05
CA PHE A 11 3.29 -9.18 4.50
C PHE A 11 4.43 -8.18 4.26
N ILE A 12 4.53 -7.66 3.04
CA ILE A 12 5.63 -6.75 2.66
C ILE A 12 5.51 -5.43 3.43
N ALA A 13 4.34 -4.78 3.36
CA ALA A 13 4.12 -3.48 4.00
C ALA A 13 4.30 -3.53 5.53
N PHE A 14 3.86 -4.61 6.18
CA PHE A 14 4.06 -4.80 7.62
C PHE A 14 5.55 -4.82 8.00
N ASN A 15 6.36 -5.62 7.30
CA ASN A 15 7.80 -5.72 7.60
C ASN A 15 8.52 -4.40 7.28
N PHE A 16 8.20 -3.77 6.16
CA PHE A 16 8.73 -2.46 5.79
C PHE A 16 8.39 -1.39 6.84
N ALA A 17 7.13 -1.30 7.26
CA ALA A 17 6.72 -0.36 8.30
C ALA A 17 7.39 -0.61 9.65
N LYS A 18 7.60 -1.88 10.01
CA LYS A 18 8.29 -2.25 11.25
C LYS A 18 9.72 -1.70 11.29
N GLU A 19 10.43 -1.76 10.17
CA GLU A 19 11.78 -1.17 10.07
C GLU A 19 11.72 0.36 10.15
N LEU A 20 10.83 1.01 9.40
CA LEU A 20 10.68 2.47 9.44
C LEU A 20 10.32 2.99 10.83
N CYS A 21 9.47 2.28 11.57
CA CYS A 21 9.02 2.69 12.90
C CYS A 21 10.14 2.67 13.97
N LYS A 22 11.27 2.00 13.71
CA LYS A 22 12.44 2.08 14.58
C LYS A 22 13.04 3.48 14.65
N ASN A 23 12.89 4.25 13.56
CA ASN A 23 13.28 5.66 13.53
C ASN A 23 12.16 6.55 14.09
N LYS A 24 12.32 7.00 15.33
CA LYS A 24 11.34 7.81 16.06
C LYS A 24 11.06 9.19 15.42
N ASN A 25 11.93 9.68 14.54
CA ASN A 25 11.72 10.93 13.81
C ASN A 25 10.71 10.81 12.66
N LEU A 26 10.36 9.59 12.27
CA LEU A 26 9.32 9.33 11.28
C LEU A 26 7.95 9.20 11.95
N LYS A 27 6.92 9.74 11.31
CA LYS A 27 5.51 9.50 11.66
C LYS A 27 4.90 8.63 10.56
N VAL A 28 4.58 7.39 10.89
CA VAL A 28 4.07 6.40 9.93
C VAL A 28 2.58 6.22 10.11
N VAL A 29 1.82 6.43 9.04
CA VAL A 29 0.38 6.16 8.98
C VAL A 29 0.17 4.98 8.03
N GLY A 30 -0.41 3.91 8.54
CA GLY A 30 -0.76 2.72 7.76
C GLY A 30 -2.27 2.67 7.47
N VAL A 31 -2.64 2.38 6.22
CA VAL A 31 -4.03 2.14 5.83
C VAL A 31 -4.22 0.74 5.26
N ASP A 32 -5.36 0.11 5.59
CA ASP A 32 -5.76 -1.20 5.09
C ASP A 32 -7.27 -1.38 5.25
N ASN A 33 -7.91 -2.11 4.35
CA ASN A 33 -9.34 -2.40 4.42
C ASN A 33 -9.64 -3.71 5.17
N PHE A 34 -8.61 -4.54 5.40
CA PHE A 34 -8.73 -5.90 5.92
C PHE A 34 -9.58 -6.80 5.01
N SER A 35 -9.34 -6.75 3.67
CA SER A 35 -9.99 -7.70 2.76
C SER A 35 -9.84 -9.14 3.28
N ASP A 36 -10.81 -9.99 3.01
CA ASP A 36 -10.88 -11.38 3.48
C ASP A 36 -10.21 -12.39 2.53
N TYR A 37 -9.50 -11.89 1.51
CA TYR A 37 -8.76 -12.72 0.55
C TYR A 37 -7.86 -13.77 1.23
N TYR A 38 -7.32 -13.42 2.41
CA TYR A 38 -6.66 -14.35 3.32
C TYR A 38 -6.88 -13.93 4.78
N SER A 39 -6.43 -14.75 5.73
CA SER A 39 -6.72 -14.62 7.17
C SER A 39 -6.72 -13.17 7.71
N VAL A 40 -7.90 -12.65 7.97
CA VAL A 40 -8.11 -11.33 8.62
C VAL A 40 -7.51 -11.33 10.03
N LYS A 41 -7.53 -12.46 10.74
CA LYS A 41 -6.91 -12.61 12.08
C LYS A 41 -5.40 -12.31 12.01
N LEU A 42 -4.71 -12.84 10.99
CA LEU A 42 -3.30 -12.58 10.77
C LEU A 42 -3.03 -11.10 10.46
N LYS A 43 -3.85 -10.49 9.59
CA LYS A 43 -3.79 -9.06 9.27
C LYS A 43 -3.94 -8.18 10.51
N LYS A 44 -4.93 -8.47 11.35
CA LYS A 44 -5.15 -7.76 12.62
C LYS A 44 -3.96 -7.89 13.57
N LYS A 45 -3.36 -9.09 13.71
CA LYS A 45 -2.17 -9.34 14.54
C LYS A 45 -0.97 -8.50 14.09
N ARG A 46 -0.73 -8.37 12.78
CA ARG A 46 0.33 -7.51 12.22
C ARG A 46 0.11 -6.05 12.61
N VAL A 47 -1.10 -5.53 12.44
CA VAL A 47 -1.42 -4.16 12.83
C VAL A 47 -1.29 -3.93 14.34
N GLN A 48 -1.69 -4.91 15.18
CA GLN A 48 -1.49 -4.83 16.63
C GLN A 48 0.00 -4.73 17.00
N ASN A 49 0.87 -5.46 16.30
CA ASN A 49 2.31 -5.38 16.52
C ASN A 49 2.86 -3.99 16.13
N LEU A 50 2.40 -3.40 15.02
CA LEU A 50 2.81 -2.05 14.63
C LEU A 50 2.31 -0.97 15.59
N LYS A 51 1.13 -1.14 16.18
CA LYS A 51 0.58 -0.21 17.19
C LYS A 51 1.41 -0.10 18.47
N LYS A 52 2.37 -1.02 18.70
CA LYS A 52 3.32 -0.92 19.80
C LYS A 52 4.36 0.21 19.60
N PHE A 53 4.53 0.68 18.36
CA PHE A 53 5.41 1.81 18.07
C PHE A 53 4.65 3.13 18.28
N PRO A 54 5.18 4.06 19.11
CA PRO A 54 4.48 5.31 19.45
C PRO A 54 4.32 6.26 18.24
N ASN A 55 5.16 6.11 17.21
CA ASN A 55 5.15 6.88 15.98
C ASN A 55 4.33 6.26 14.84
N PHE A 56 3.59 5.16 15.12
CA PHE A 56 2.72 4.50 14.17
C PHE A 56 1.24 4.78 14.42
N ARG A 57 0.48 5.02 13.37
CA ARG A 57 -0.97 5.14 13.40
C ARG A 57 -1.63 4.29 12.33
N PHE A 58 -2.67 3.55 12.69
CA PHE A 58 -3.47 2.75 11.78
C PHE A 58 -4.82 3.39 11.49
N ILE A 59 -5.24 3.37 10.23
CA ILE A 59 -6.57 3.80 9.79
C ILE A 59 -7.18 2.68 8.93
N LYS A 60 -8.30 2.11 9.39
CA LYS A 60 -9.07 1.16 8.59
C LYS A 60 -9.81 1.91 7.50
N MET A 61 -9.46 1.68 6.24
CA MET A 61 -10.14 2.26 5.09
C MET A 61 -9.83 1.51 3.80
N ASP A 62 -10.72 1.68 2.83
CA ASP A 62 -10.52 1.25 1.46
C ASP A 62 -10.13 2.44 0.57
N LEU A 63 -9.18 2.24 -0.35
CA LEU A 63 -8.67 3.28 -1.25
C LEU A 63 -9.71 3.76 -2.27
N ILE A 64 -10.74 2.95 -2.57
CA ILE A 64 -11.86 3.36 -3.41
C ILE A 64 -12.72 4.47 -2.76
N LYS A 65 -12.64 4.63 -1.44
CA LYS A 65 -13.36 5.67 -0.69
C LYS A 65 -12.67 7.03 -0.83
N LYS A 66 -12.71 7.61 -2.03
CA LYS A 66 -12.01 8.84 -2.42
C LYS A 66 -12.14 9.99 -1.42
N LYS A 67 -13.37 10.31 -0.98
CA LYS A 67 -13.61 11.41 -0.03
C LYS A 67 -12.83 11.21 1.27
N LYS A 68 -12.85 10.00 1.84
CA LYS A 68 -12.14 9.66 3.08
C LYS A 68 -10.62 9.71 2.88
N LEU A 69 -10.12 9.22 1.75
CA LEU A 69 -8.70 9.27 1.40
C LEU A 69 -8.21 10.72 1.35
N PHE A 70 -8.91 11.60 0.64
CA PHE A 70 -8.57 13.02 0.53
C PHE A 70 -8.59 13.73 1.88
N GLN A 71 -9.55 13.38 2.76
CA GLN A 71 -9.58 13.91 4.14
C GLN A 71 -8.33 13.53 4.94
N ILE A 72 -7.87 12.28 4.80
CA ILE A 72 -6.63 11.81 5.45
C ILE A 72 -5.44 12.60 4.94
N PHE A 73 -5.29 12.77 3.63
CA PHE A 73 -4.19 13.57 3.06
C PHE A 73 -4.21 15.02 3.55
N LYS A 74 -5.39 15.64 3.60
CA LYS A 74 -5.56 17.00 4.14
C LYS A 74 -5.10 17.11 5.60
N ASN A 75 -5.47 16.14 6.43
CA ASN A 75 -5.20 16.17 7.86
C ASN A 75 -3.74 15.85 8.19
N TYR A 76 -3.14 14.90 7.48
CA TYR A 76 -1.79 14.41 7.81
C TYR A 76 -0.68 15.14 7.07
N LYS A 77 -0.92 15.65 5.84
CA LYS A 77 0.09 16.31 4.99
C LYS A 77 1.34 15.44 4.85
N PHE A 78 1.19 14.32 4.12
CA PHE A 78 2.26 13.34 3.91
C PHE A 78 3.40 13.89 3.06
N ASP A 79 4.64 13.58 3.45
CA ASP A 79 5.83 13.83 2.66
C ASP A 79 6.06 12.75 1.61
N GLU A 80 5.83 11.49 2.00
CA GLU A 80 6.03 10.32 1.14
C GLU A 80 4.85 9.34 1.24
N VAL A 81 4.61 8.64 0.13
CA VAL A 81 3.60 7.58 0.02
C VAL A 81 4.24 6.31 -0.50
N TYR A 82 3.98 5.20 0.17
CA TYR A 82 4.38 3.86 -0.25
C TYR A 82 3.13 3.01 -0.48
N ASN A 83 2.86 2.66 -1.74
CA ASN A 83 1.70 1.86 -2.11
C ASN A 83 2.06 0.39 -2.25
N PHE A 84 1.62 -0.41 -1.27
CA PHE A 84 1.64 -1.87 -1.31
C PHE A 84 0.23 -2.47 -1.37
N ALA A 85 -0.80 -1.63 -1.32
CA ALA A 85 -2.17 -2.10 -1.45
C ALA A 85 -2.44 -2.53 -2.90
N ALA A 86 -2.72 -3.80 -3.06
CA ALA A 86 -3.16 -4.40 -4.30
C ALA A 86 -3.97 -5.67 -4.03
N GLN A 87 -4.89 -5.99 -4.92
CA GLN A 87 -5.46 -7.32 -5.00
C GLN A 87 -4.55 -8.17 -5.89
N ALA A 88 -4.03 -9.26 -5.34
CA ALA A 88 -3.14 -10.19 -6.02
C ALA A 88 -3.82 -11.55 -6.25
N GLY A 89 -3.21 -12.40 -7.10
CA GLY A 89 -3.66 -13.76 -7.37
C GLY A 89 -4.40 -13.90 -8.71
N VAL A 90 -3.71 -14.49 -9.71
CA VAL A 90 -4.25 -14.62 -11.10
C VAL A 90 -5.54 -15.42 -11.13
N ARG A 91 -5.61 -16.58 -10.45
CA ARG A 91 -6.83 -17.41 -10.44
C ARG A 91 -8.03 -16.68 -9.87
N TYR A 92 -7.84 -16.01 -8.75
CA TYR A 92 -8.91 -15.25 -8.09
C TYR A 92 -9.43 -14.08 -8.95
N SER A 93 -8.59 -13.51 -9.84
CA SER A 93 -9.03 -12.45 -10.76
C SER A 93 -10.00 -12.94 -11.82
N MET A 94 -9.96 -14.22 -12.18
CA MET A 94 -10.89 -14.81 -13.14
C MET A 94 -12.29 -14.98 -12.51
N GLU A 95 -12.35 -15.23 -11.21
CA GLU A 95 -13.60 -15.39 -10.47
C GLU A 95 -14.19 -14.05 -10.03
N ASN A 96 -13.34 -13.10 -9.68
CA ASN A 96 -13.71 -11.83 -9.07
C ASN A 96 -13.00 -10.62 -9.74
N PRO A 97 -13.16 -10.38 -11.05
CA PRO A 97 -12.42 -9.34 -11.78
C PRO A 97 -12.67 -7.93 -11.25
N THR A 98 -13.89 -7.63 -10.81
CA THR A 98 -14.29 -6.29 -10.33
C THR A 98 -13.41 -5.82 -9.16
N ILE A 99 -13.07 -6.70 -8.22
CA ILE A 99 -12.26 -6.31 -7.06
C ILE A 99 -10.84 -5.87 -7.47
N TYR A 100 -10.31 -6.40 -8.59
CA TYR A 100 -9.02 -5.99 -9.15
C TYR A 100 -9.10 -4.61 -9.78
N ILE A 101 -10.16 -4.33 -10.55
CA ILE A 101 -10.39 -2.99 -11.10
C ILE A 101 -10.57 -1.97 -9.98
N ASP A 102 -11.42 -2.28 -9.01
CA ASP A 102 -11.69 -1.38 -7.88
C ASP A 102 -10.41 -1.08 -7.09
N THR A 103 -9.64 -2.10 -6.74
CA THR A 103 -8.45 -1.92 -5.89
C THR A 103 -7.26 -1.39 -6.68
N ASN A 104 -6.90 -2.07 -7.80
CA ASN A 104 -5.65 -1.83 -8.50
C ASN A 104 -5.71 -0.67 -9.49
N VAL A 105 -6.92 -0.33 -9.98
CA VAL A 105 -7.13 0.79 -10.91
C VAL A 105 -7.77 1.97 -10.18
N CYS A 106 -8.98 1.83 -9.67
CA CYS A 106 -9.71 2.93 -9.05
C CYS A 106 -9.05 3.40 -7.75
N GLY A 107 -8.69 2.46 -6.85
CA GLY A 107 -8.01 2.76 -5.60
C GLY A 107 -6.64 3.42 -5.82
N PHE A 108 -5.86 2.89 -6.75
CA PHE A 108 -4.56 3.44 -7.13
C PHE A 108 -4.67 4.83 -7.75
N SER A 109 -5.62 5.03 -8.69
CA SER A 109 -5.91 6.33 -9.29
C SER A 109 -6.30 7.39 -8.25
N ASN A 110 -7.15 7.01 -7.27
CA ASN A 110 -7.49 7.88 -6.15
C ASN A 110 -6.26 8.29 -5.33
N LEU A 111 -5.35 7.33 -5.10
CA LEU A 111 -4.14 7.57 -4.31
C LEU A 111 -3.17 8.52 -5.02
N ILE A 112 -2.95 8.33 -6.34
CA ILE A 112 -2.15 9.24 -7.18
C ILE A 112 -2.78 10.64 -7.19
N SER A 113 -4.09 10.72 -7.41
CA SER A 113 -4.82 11.99 -7.44
C SER A 113 -4.70 12.76 -6.11
N ALA A 114 -4.80 12.05 -4.98
CA ALA A 114 -4.61 12.64 -3.67
C ALA A 114 -3.16 13.10 -3.48
N SER A 115 -2.18 12.27 -3.86
CA SER A 115 -0.76 12.59 -3.75
C SER A 115 -0.39 13.83 -4.55
N LYS A 116 -0.89 13.95 -5.80
CA LYS A 116 -0.72 15.15 -6.63
C LYS A 116 -1.36 16.39 -5.99
N LYS A 117 -2.65 16.28 -5.58
CA LYS A 117 -3.40 17.41 -5.00
C LYS A 117 -2.73 17.96 -3.74
N PHE A 118 -2.22 17.09 -2.88
CA PHE A 118 -1.60 17.48 -1.60
C PHE A 118 -0.07 17.58 -1.66
N LYS A 119 0.51 17.62 -2.87
CA LYS A 119 1.93 17.87 -3.14
C LYS A 119 2.86 16.94 -2.37
N VAL A 120 2.57 15.63 -2.39
CA VAL A 120 3.46 14.60 -1.86
C VAL A 120 4.80 14.66 -2.61
N LYS A 121 5.91 14.64 -1.88
CA LYS A 121 7.25 14.81 -2.47
C LYS A 121 7.71 13.57 -3.22
N LYS A 122 7.40 12.36 -2.67
CA LYS A 122 7.81 11.08 -3.27
C LYS A 122 6.68 10.08 -3.18
N PHE A 123 6.44 9.41 -4.31
CA PHE A 123 5.45 8.36 -4.44
C PHE A 123 6.12 7.09 -4.93
N TYR A 124 6.08 6.04 -4.11
CA TYR A 124 6.60 4.73 -4.43
C TYR A 124 5.46 3.73 -4.52
N TYR A 125 5.55 2.79 -5.44
CA TYR A 125 4.57 1.70 -5.55
C TYR A 125 5.26 0.39 -5.89
N ALA A 126 4.72 -0.70 -5.36
CA ALA A 126 5.15 -2.03 -5.72
C ALA A 126 4.70 -2.33 -7.15
N SER A 127 5.63 -2.68 -8.01
CA SER A 127 5.38 -3.20 -9.34
C SER A 127 5.34 -4.74 -9.32
N SER A 128 5.48 -5.37 -10.46
CA SER A 128 5.45 -6.83 -10.63
C SER A 128 6.53 -7.26 -11.61
N SER A 129 7.06 -8.47 -11.45
CA SER A 129 7.94 -9.08 -12.45
C SER A 129 7.26 -9.27 -13.81
N SER A 130 5.94 -9.26 -13.86
CA SER A 130 5.16 -9.32 -15.11
C SER A 130 5.45 -8.16 -16.08
N ILE A 131 6.05 -7.05 -15.62
CA ILE A 131 6.46 -5.95 -16.50
C ILE A 131 7.57 -6.34 -17.47
N TYR A 132 8.34 -7.39 -17.16
CA TYR A 132 9.44 -7.87 -18.00
C TYR A 132 8.98 -8.85 -19.08
N GLY A 133 7.67 -9.18 -19.17
CA GLY A 133 7.12 -10.09 -20.17
C GLY A 133 7.73 -11.49 -20.11
N ASP A 134 7.87 -12.11 -21.27
CA ASP A 134 8.42 -13.46 -21.44
C ASP A 134 9.95 -13.45 -21.57
N SER A 135 10.65 -12.79 -20.63
CA SER A 135 12.11 -12.78 -20.62
C SER A 135 12.68 -14.19 -20.35
N ASN A 136 13.67 -14.61 -21.14
CA ASN A 136 14.44 -15.82 -20.92
C ASN A 136 15.71 -15.59 -20.07
N ASN A 137 15.96 -14.36 -19.66
CA ASN A 137 17.15 -13.98 -18.89
C ASN A 137 16.85 -14.11 -17.39
N PHE A 138 17.23 -15.20 -16.77
CA PHE A 138 17.08 -15.41 -15.33
C PHE A 138 18.43 -15.44 -14.61
N PRO A 139 18.52 -14.83 -13.41
CA PRO A 139 17.45 -14.10 -12.68
C PRO A 139 17.12 -12.75 -13.33
N LEU A 140 15.84 -12.36 -13.28
CA LEU A 140 15.39 -11.05 -13.74
C LEU A 140 16.08 -9.93 -12.94
N THR A 141 16.47 -8.87 -13.61
CA THR A 141 17.09 -7.69 -13.02
C THR A 141 16.40 -6.41 -13.47
N GLU A 142 16.60 -5.29 -12.75
CA GLU A 142 16.05 -3.98 -13.10
C GLU A 142 16.64 -3.41 -14.41
N LYS A 143 17.60 -4.09 -15.04
CA LYS A 143 18.20 -3.72 -16.33
C LYS A 143 17.47 -4.32 -17.52
N GLU A 144 16.53 -5.24 -17.29
CA GLU A 144 15.70 -5.81 -18.33
C GLU A 144 14.85 -4.73 -19.00
N LYS A 145 14.59 -4.90 -20.30
CA LYS A 145 13.68 -4.02 -21.03
C LYS A 145 12.25 -4.26 -20.55
N ILE A 146 11.50 -3.17 -20.39
CA ILE A 146 10.08 -3.13 -20.03
C ILE A 146 9.28 -2.91 -21.30
#